data_74029505c68ddee80e958713d253f582
#
_entry.id   74029505c68ddee80e958713d253f582
#
_cell.length_a   1.000
_cell.length_b   1.000
_cell.length_c   1.000
_cell.angle_alpha   90.00
_cell.angle_beta   90.00
_cell.angle_gamma   90.00
#
_symmetry.space_group_name_H-M   'P 1'
#
loop_
_entity.id
_entity.type
_entity.pdbx_description
1 polymer ?
#
loop_
_entity_poly.entity_id
_entity_poly.type
_entity_poly.pdbx_seq_one_letter_code
_entity_poly.pdbx_strand_id
1 'polypeptide(L)'
;MRDLRWKVLSTSYVYENKWFHARADSCELPDGRIIEPYFVVELPDFCNSIVVTKDEHIIMVRQYRYPIDQTTYELPGGVIEKGEDPAIAALREMREETGYISNDIEFLYTAAANPALNINTAHFYLVRNAEPSGKDQPDDLEDIDVVRFSKTEFIRMLQENKFQHGVQIGGIYAAMIRLGWLNYP
;
A
#
# COMPACT_ATOMS: atom_id res chain seq x y z
N MET A 1 -14.85 16.58 -24.15
CA MET A 1 -13.43 16.21 -23.94
C MET A 1 -13.07 15.16 -24.98
N ARG A 2 -11.81 15.17 -25.52
CA ARG A 2 -11.31 14.13 -26.43
C ARG A 2 -11.19 12.81 -25.67
N ASP A 3 -11.59 11.68 -26.28
CA ASP A 3 -11.27 10.35 -25.75
C ASP A 3 -9.76 10.12 -25.87
N LEU A 4 -9.12 9.75 -24.77
CA LEU A 4 -7.68 9.49 -24.68
C LEU A 4 -7.36 8.00 -24.56
N ARG A 5 -8.37 7.12 -24.62
CA ARG A 5 -8.15 5.66 -24.46
C ARG A 5 -7.37 5.11 -25.64
N TRP A 6 -6.44 4.26 -25.34
CA TRP A 6 -5.63 3.53 -26.31
C TRP A 6 -6.29 2.18 -26.62
N LYS A 7 -6.03 1.69 -27.81
CA LYS A 7 -6.45 0.36 -28.24
C LYS A 7 -5.24 -0.58 -28.21
N VAL A 8 -5.33 -1.67 -27.43
CA VAL A 8 -4.33 -2.74 -27.46
C VAL A 8 -4.50 -3.51 -28.77
N LEU A 9 -3.42 -3.64 -29.55
CA LEU A 9 -3.37 -4.35 -30.82
C LEU A 9 -2.86 -5.78 -30.61
N SER A 10 -1.83 -5.94 -29.77
CA SER A 10 -1.27 -7.23 -29.41
C SER A 10 -0.60 -7.17 -28.04
N THR A 11 -0.47 -8.31 -27.39
CA THR A 11 0.21 -8.49 -26.11
C THR A 11 1.16 -9.68 -26.22
N SER A 12 2.37 -9.55 -25.70
CA SER A 12 3.32 -10.64 -25.52
C SER A 12 3.91 -10.63 -24.11
N TYR A 13 3.96 -11.79 -23.45
CA TYR A 13 4.61 -11.90 -22.16
C TYR A 13 6.12 -12.04 -22.32
N VAL A 14 6.85 -11.18 -21.62
CA VAL A 14 8.32 -11.16 -21.60
C VAL A 14 8.84 -12.04 -20.46
N TYR A 15 8.11 -12.07 -19.35
CA TYR A 15 8.41 -12.91 -18.19
C TYR A 15 7.14 -13.23 -17.41
N GLU A 16 7.02 -14.48 -16.96
CA GLU A 16 5.88 -14.94 -16.16
C GLU A 16 6.33 -15.86 -15.03
N ASN A 17 5.87 -15.59 -13.83
CA ASN A 17 5.92 -16.51 -12.71
C ASN A 17 4.70 -16.32 -11.80
N LYS A 18 4.63 -17.05 -10.69
CA LYS A 18 3.49 -16.99 -9.76
C LYS A 18 3.19 -15.58 -9.21
N TRP A 19 4.22 -14.72 -9.09
CA TRP A 19 4.13 -13.45 -8.34
C TRP A 19 4.30 -12.22 -9.23
N PHE A 20 4.84 -12.40 -10.43
CA PHE A 20 5.28 -11.29 -11.26
C PHE A 20 5.13 -11.66 -12.73
N HIS A 21 4.34 -10.88 -13.46
CA HIS A 21 4.26 -10.96 -14.91
C HIS A 21 4.71 -9.65 -15.52
N ALA A 22 5.55 -9.70 -16.55
CA ALA A 22 5.92 -8.56 -17.37
C ALA A 22 5.52 -8.82 -18.80
N ARG A 23 4.76 -7.90 -19.40
CA ARG A 23 4.32 -7.99 -20.79
C ARG A 23 4.72 -6.76 -21.59
N ALA A 24 4.79 -6.95 -22.91
CA ALA A 24 5.00 -5.91 -23.90
C ALA A 24 3.77 -5.83 -24.80
N ASP A 25 3.10 -4.68 -24.80
CA ASP A 25 1.91 -4.44 -25.59
C ASP A 25 2.25 -3.56 -26.81
N SER A 26 1.58 -3.81 -27.94
CA SER A 26 1.50 -2.87 -29.05
C SER A 26 0.19 -2.11 -28.92
N CYS A 27 0.24 -0.79 -28.85
CA CYS A 27 -0.92 0.08 -28.58
C CYS A 27 -1.10 1.15 -29.64
N GLU A 28 -2.34 1.34 -30.11
CA GLU A 28 -2.74 2.43 -30.99
C GLU A 28 -3.31 3.60 -30.18
N LEU A 29 -2.74 4.79 -30.35
CA LEU A 29 -3.22 6.03 -29.77
C LEU A 29 -4.47 6.54 -30.50
N PRO A 30 -5.26 7.47 -29.89
CA PRO A 30 -6.44 8.04 -30.52
C PRO A 30 -6.19 8.80 -31.83
N ASP A 31 -4.94 9.15 -32.12
CA ASP A 31 -4.52 9.81 -33.37
C ASP A 31 -3.93 8.84 -34.41
N GLY A 32 -3.98 7.53 -34.15
CA GLY A 32 -3.50 6.47 -35.04
C GLY A 32 -2.01 6.15 -34.89
N ARG A 33 -1.24 6.84 -34.06
CA ARG A 33 0.16 6.48 -33.81
C ARG A 33 0.25 5.18 -33.03
N ILE A 34 1.27 4.40 -33.32
CA ILE A 34 1.56 3.15 -32.63
C ILE A 34 2.70 3.36 -31.65
N ILE A 35 2.53 2.81 -30.43
CA ILE A 35 3.59 2.66 -29.43
C ILE A 35 3.85 1.17 -29.27
N GLU A 36 5.09 0.78 -29.53
CA GLU A 36 5.51 -0.62 -29.43
C GLU A 36 7.02 -0.70 -29.16
N PRO A 37 7.46 -1.39 -28.06
CA PRO A 37 6.62 -1.95 -27.02
C PRO A 37 6.19 -0.92 -25.97
N TYR A 38 5.01 -1.13 -25.39
CA TYR A 38 4.61 -0.51 -24.10
C TYR A 38 4.67 -1.57 -23.01
N PHE A 39 5.58 -1.40 -22.06
CA PHE A 39 5.77 -2.40 -21.00
C PHE A 39 4.76 -2.22 -19.88
N VAL A 40 4.19 -3.35 -19.44
CA VAL A 40 3.23 -3.43 -18.34
C VAL A 40 3.69 -4.49 -17.36
N VAL A 41 3.59 -4.19 -16.07
CA VAL A 41 3.84 -5.13 -14.99
C VAL A 41 2.52 -5.49 -14.32
N GLU A 42 2.26 -6.79 -14.21
CA GLU A 42 1.09 -7.33 -13.53
C GLU A 42 1.53 -7.86 -12.16
N LEU A 43 1.03 -7.21 -11.12
CA LEU A 43 1.23 -7.56 -9.72
C LEU A 43 -0.14 -7.75 -9.07
N PRO A 44 -0.24 -8.52 -7.98
CA PRO A 44 -1.47 -8.59 -7.19
C PRO A 44 -1.81 -7.24 -6.56
N ASP A 45 -3.09 -7.02 -6.30
CA ASP A 45 -3.55 -5.91 -5.46
C ASP A 45 -3.03 -6.08 -4.03
N PHE A 46 -2.89 -4.99 -3.31
CA PHE A 46 -2.41 -5.01 -1.94
C PHE A 46 -3.15 -4.01 -1.05
N CYS A 47 -3.11 -4.24 0.25
CA CYS A 47 -3.74 -3.37 1.24
C CYS A 47 -2.70 -2.78 2.20
N ASN A 48 -3.07 -1.66 2.80
CA ASN A 48 -2.30 -0.98 3.85
C ASN A 48 -3.25 -0.49 4.94
N SER A 49 -2.83 -0.63 6.18
CA SER A 49 -3.57 -0.20 7.37
C SER A 49 -2.87 0.93 8.09
N ILE A 50 -3.56 2.05 8.28
CA ILE A 50 -3.15 3.08 9.22
C ILE A 50 -3.71 2.69 10.58
N VAL A 51 -2.86 2.15 11.45
CA VAL A 51 -3.25 1.53 12.71
C VAL A 51 -3.07 2.48 13.86
N VAL A 52 -4.18 2.81 14.54
CA VAL A 52 -4.23 3.76 15.65
C VAL A 52 -4.75 3.06 16.91
N THR A 53 -3.99 3.14 17.98
CA THR A 53 -4.39 2.59 19.29
C THR A 53 -5.35 3.53 20.04
N LYS A 54 -6.02 3.03 21.10
CA LYS A 54 -6.93 3.82 21.96
C LYS A 54 -6.26 5.04 22.59
N ASP A 55 -4.96 4.98 22.82
CA ASP A 55 -4.16 6.06 23.41
C ASP A 55 -3.40 6.88 22.35
N GLU A 56 -3.95 6.94 21.13
CA GLU A 56 -3.49 7.76 20.01
C GLU A 56 -2.03 7.53 19.58
N HIS A 57 -1.56 6.28 19.62
CA HIS A 57 -0.29 5.91 18.99
C HIS A 57 -0.55 5.30 17.62
N ILE A 58 0.40 5.52 16.70
CA ILE A 58 0.44 4.88 15.39
C ILE A 58 1.35 3.66 15.48
N ILE A 59 0.86 2.53 14.98
CA ILE A 59 1.65 1.30 14.82
C ILE A 59 2.12 1.22 13.39
N MET A 60 3.42 1.04 13.21
CA MET A 60 4.08 0.86 11.92
C MET A 60 5.03 -0.32 11.98
N VAL A 61 5.50 -0.75 10.84
CA VAL A 61 6.59 -1.70 10.68
C VAL A 61 7.85 -0.99 10.20
N ARG A 62 9.02 -1.52 10.60
CA ARG A 62 10.32 -1.09 10.12
C ARG A 62 11.01 -2.26 9.46
N GLN A 63 11.36 -2.14 8.20
CA GLN A 63 11.96 -3.23 7.43
C GLN A 63 13.00 -2.72 6.42
N TYR A 64 13.92 -3.60 6.04
CA TYR A 64 14.88 -3.32 5.00
C TYR A 64 14.29 -3.58 3.61
N ARG A 65 14.42 -2.62 2.72
CA ARG A 65 13.99 -2.72 1.32
C ARG A 65 15.19 -2.80 0.40
N TYR A 66 15.54 -4.03 0.01
CA TYR A 66 16.70 -4.32 -0.84
C TYR A 66 16.79 -3.45 -2.11
N PRO A 67 15.70 -3.19 -2.88
CA PRO A 67 15.80 -2.43 -4.13
C PRO A 67 16.27 -0.98 -3.97
N ILE A 68 16.10 -0.40 -2.79
CA ILE A 68 16.51 0.98 -2.48
C ILE A 68 17.65 1.04 -1.47
N ASP A 69 18.12 -0.12 -0.98
CA ASP A 69 19.19 -0.28 0.02
C ASP A 69 18.97 0.57 1.28
N GLN A 70 17.73 0.55 1.80
CA GLN A 70 17.34 1.36 2.97
C GLN A 70 16.40 0.60 3.91
N THR A 71 16.53 0.90 5.20
CA THR A 71 15.52 0.53 6.20
C THR A 71 14.46 1.63 6.27
N THR A 72 13.19 1.27 6.06
CA THR A 72 12.07 2.20 5.95
C THR A 72 11.04 1.96 7.05
N TYR A 73 10.29 3.02 7.40
CA TYR A 73 9.07 2.91 8.19
C TYR A 73 7.88 2.82 7.23
N GLU A 74 7.07 1.80 7.41
CA GLU A 74 5.95 1.51 6.52
C GLU A 74 4.67 1.22 7.29
N LEU A 75 3.54 1.40 6.62
CA LEU A 75 2.25 0.94 7.12
C LEU A 75 2.22 -0.58 7.05
N PRO A 76 1.68 -1.29 8.05
CA PRO A 76 1.42 -2.71 7.92
C PRO A 76 0.48 -2.98 6.76
N GLY A 77 0.76 -4.04 6.00
CA GLY A 77 -0.03 -4.42 4.85
C GLY A 77 0.72 -5.31 3.87
N GLY A 78 -0.03 -5.99 3.04
CA GLY A 78 0.50 -6.96 2.08
C GLY A 78 -0.48 -7.30 0.98
N VAL A 79 -0.23 -8.41 0.33
CA VAL A 79 -0.98 -8.88 -0.83
C VAL A 79 -2.38 -9.33 -0.43
N ILE A 80 -3.38 -8.91 -1.20
CA ILE A 80 -4.75 -9.41 -1.10
C ILE A 80 -4.81 -10.77 -1.82
N GLU A 81 -5.18 -11.81 -1.11
CA GLU A 81 -5.30 -13.16 -1.68
C GLU A 81 -6.45 -13.24 -2.69
N LYS A 82 -6.37 -14.21 -3.60
CA LYS A 82 -7.40 -14.37 -4.63
C LYS A 82 -8.79 -14.65 -4.03
N GLY A 83 -9.70 -13.69 -4.19
CA GLY A 83 -11.07 -13.78 -3.69
C GLY A 83 -11.23 -13.33 -2.24
N GLU A 84 -10.17 -12.85 -1.61
CA GLU A 84 -10.21 -12.25 -0.29
C GLU A 84 -10.81 -10.84 -0.36
N ASP A 85 -11.63 -10.49 0.64
CA ASP A 85 -12.10 -9.12 0.80
C ASP A 85 -10.94 -8.21 1.25
N PRO A 86 -10.71 -7.07 0.59
CA PRO A 86 -9.58 -6.19 0.92
C PRO A 86 -9.53 -5.69 2.37
N ALA A 87 -10.69 -5.53 3.04
CA ALA A 87 -10.73 -5.14 4.45
C ALA A 87 -10.33 -6.30 5.36
N ILE A 88 -10.68 -7.53 5.00
CA ILE A 88 -10.26 -8.74 5.72
C ILE A 88 -8.74 -8.93 5.56
N ALA A 89 -8.21 -8.77 4.34
CA ALA A 89 -6.77 -8.79 4.09
C ALA A 89 -6.03 -7.76 4.96
N ALA A 90 -6.53 -6.52 5.03
CA ALA A 90 -5.93 -5.45 5.81
C ALA A 90 -5.86 -5.78 7.32
N LEU A 91 -6.89 -6.42 7.88
CA LEU A 91 -6.90 -6.87 9.28
C LEU A 91 -5.99 -8.09 9.51
N ARG A 92 -5.94 -9.01 8.55
CA ARG A 92 -5.04 -10.19 8.59
C ARG A 92 -3.59 -9.75 8.60
N GLU A 93 -3.16 -8.94 7.61
CA GLU A 93 -1.79 -8.44 7.49
C GLU A 93 -1.38 -7.60 8.72
N MET A 94 -2.26 -6.70 9.17
CA MET A 94 -2.02 -5.95 10.40
C MET A 94 -1.72 -6.88 11.59
N ARG A 95 -2.50 -7.95 11.75
CA ARG A 95 -2.31 -8.91 12.85
C ARG A 95 -1.01 -9.70 12.68
N GLU A 96 -0.74 -10.19 11.48
CA GLU A 96 0.43 -11.01 11.15
C GLU A 96 1.73 -10.23 11.33
N GLU A 97 1.80 -9.00 10.80
CA GLU A 97 3.00 -8.17 10.88
C GLU A 97 3.20 -7.48 12.23
N THR A 98 2.12 -7.12 12.93
CA THR A 98 2.24 -6.27 14.13
C THR A 98 1.79 -6.92 15.43
N GLY A 99 1.04 -8.01 15.38
CA GLY A 99 0.39 -8.60 16.54
C GLY A 99 -0.77 -7.76 17.12
N TYR A 100 -1.22 -6.71 16.44
CA TYR A 100 -2.37 -5.89 16.85
C TYR A 100 -3.66 -6.36 16.20
N ILE A 101 -4.77 -6.17 16.91
CA ILE A 101 -6.12 -6.50 16.43
C ILE A 101 -7.08 -5.33 16.66
N SER A 102 -8.10 -5.21 15.82
CA SER A 102 -9.24 -4.31 15.97
C SER A 102 -10.40 -4.78 15.10
N ASN A 103 -11.62 -4.35 15.44
CA ASN A 103 -12.81 -4.47 14.59
C ASN A 103 -13.29 -3.10 14.07
N ASP A 104 -12.61 -2.01 14.41
CA ASP A 104 -12.95 -0.64 13.99
C ASP A 104 -12.10 -0.28 12.77
N ILE A 105 -12.57 -0.71 11.61
CA ILE A 105 -11.91 -0.48 10.32
C ILE A 105 -12.80 0.39 9.42
N GLU A 106 -12.18 1.39 8.79
CA GLU A 106 -12.80 2.31 7.84
C GLU A 106 -12.02 2.32 6.53
N PHE A 107 -12.71 2.09 5.41
CA PHE A 107 -12.13 2.28 4.09
C PHE A 107 -11.83 3.77 3.84
N LEU A 108 -10.63 4.08 3.38
CA LEU A 108 -10.25 5.45 3.01
C LEU A 108 -10.38 5.67 1.50
N TYR A 109 -9.60 4.97 0.71
CA TYR A 109 -9.60 5.07 -0.75
C TYR A 109 -8.75 3.95 -1.39
N THR A 110 -8.79 3.90 -2.72
CA THR A 110 -7.86 3.09 -3.52
C THR A 110 -6.98 4.00 -4.38
N ALA A 111 -5.79 3.52 -4.72
CA ALA A 111 -4.88 4.19 -5.64
C ALA A 111 -4.20 3.20 -6.57
N ALA A 112 -3.94 3.62 -7.82
CA ALA A 112 -3.02 2.88 -8.68
C ALA A 112 -1.59 3.04 -8.14
N ALA A 113 -0.90 1.92 -7.91
CA ALA A 113 0.43 1.95 -7.31
C ALA A 113 1.46 2.67 -8.20
N ASN A 114 1.45 2.38 -9.48
CA ASN A 114 2.21 3.08 -10.50
C ASN A 114 1.45 3.03 -11.84
N PRO A 115 0.56 4.01 -12.11
CA PRO A 115 -0.36 3.95 -13.26
C PRO A 115 0.33 3.98 -14.63
N ALA A 116 1.61 4.31 -14.68
CA ALA A 116 2.39 4.30 -15.92
C ALA A 116 2.97 2.92 -16.26
N LEU A 117 2.98 1.99 -15.30
CA LEU A 117 3.65 0.70 -15.46
C LEU A 117 2.81 -0.47 -14.93
N ASN A 118 2.16 -0.32 -13.77
CA ASN A 118 1.49 -1.41 -13.07
C ASN A 118 -0.01 -1.37 -13.26
N ILE A 119 -0.65 -2.55 -13.21
CA ILE A 119 -2.11 -2.66 -13.23
C ILE A 119 -2.74 -2.78 -11.85
N ASN A 120 -1.93 -3.04 -10.80
CA ASN A 120 -2.41 -3.32 -9.47
C ASN A 120 -2.90 -2.08 -8.71
N THR A 121 -3.81 -2.32 -7.79
CA THR A 121 -4.44 -1.32 -6.94
C THR A 121 -3.96 -1.47 -5.49
N ALA A 122 -3.66 -0.34 -4.86
CA ALA A 122 -3.42 -0.23 -3.43
C ALA A 122 -4.72 0.16 -2.70
N HIS A 123 -5.12 -0.58 -1.67
CA HIS A 123 -6.28 -0.31 -0.84
C HIS A 123 -5.84 0.23 0.51
N PHE A 124 -6.44 1.34 0.98
CA PHE A 124 -6.07 1.99 2.23
C PHE A 124 -7.22 1.98 3.22
N TYR A 125 -6.89 1.58 4.45
CA TYR A 125 -7.84 1.50 5.56
C TYR A 125 -7.29 2.24 6.79
N LEU A 126 -8.18 2.90 7.52
CA LEU A 126 -7.91 3.41 8.86
C LEU A 126 -8.46 2.41 9.87
N VAL A 127 -7.59 1.89 10.72
CA VAL A 127 -7.95 0.97 11.80
C VAL A 127 -7.76 1.68 13.12
N ARG A 128 -8.85 1.84 13.88
CA ARG A 128 -8.86 2.53 15.18
C ARG A 128 -8.93 1.53 16.33
N ASN A 129 -8.68 2.03 17.52
CA ASN A 129 -8.83 1.27 18.77
C ASN A 129 -8.05 -0.04 18.77
N ALA A 130 -6.94 -0.11 18.03
CA ALA A 130 -6.11 -1.29 17.95
C ALA A 130 -5.46 -1.60 19.31
N GLU A 131 -5.40 -2.89 19.63
CA GLU A 131 -4.81 -3.38 20.88
C GLU A 131 -3.98 -4.66 20.59
N PRO A 132 -2.92 -4.95 21.37
CA PRO A 132 -2.15 -6.19 21.20
C PRO A 132 -3.05 -7.43 21.37
N SER A 133 -2.92 -8.40 20.48
CA SER A 133 -3.69 -9.67 20.53
C SER A 133 -3.30 -10.54 21.74
N GLY A 134 -2.09 -10.37 22.24
CA GLY A 134 -1.51 -11.13 23.34
C GLY A 134 -1.05 -12.54 22.95
N LYS A 135 -1.14 -12.94 21.70
CA LYS A 135 -0.87 -14.31 21.25
C LYS A 135 0.05 -14.44 20.04
N ASP A 136 0.12 -13.43 19.20
CA ASP A 136 0.82 -13.54 17.93
C ASP A 136 2.14 -12.76 17.99
N GLN A 137 3.23 -13.43 17.60
CA GLN A 137 4.47 -12.78 17.19
C GLN A 137 4.39 -12.60 15.66
N PRO A 138 5.08 -11.58 15.10
CA PRO A 138 5.22 -11.48 13.65
C PRO A 138 5.66 -12.80 13.04
N ASP A 139 5.25 -13.10 11.82
CA ASP A 139 5.64 -14.32 11.14
C ASP A 139 7.17 -14.41 11.10
N ASP A 140 7.74 -15.54 11.55
CA ASP A 140 9.20 -15.78 11.59
C ASP A 140 9.88 -15.66 10.19
N LEU A 141 9.10 -15.53 9.11
CA LEU A 141 9.60 -15.40 7.75
C LEU A 141 9.81 -13.93 7.32
N GLU A 142 9.37 -12.95 8.11
CA GLU A 142 9.53 -11.54 7.83
C GLU A 142 10.45 -10.87 8.84
N ASP A 143 11.60 -10.36 8.36
CA ASP A 143 12.57 -9.61 9.17
C ASP A 143 12.09 -8.16 9.34
N ILE A 144 11.08 -7.96 10.20
CA ILE A 144 10.44 -6.68 10.47
C ILE A 144 10.43 -6.37 11.98
N ASP A 145 10.58 -5.08 12.31
CA ASP A 145 10.37 -4.57 13.66
C ASP A 145 9.03 -3.86 13.74
N VAL A 146 8.24 -4.14 14.75
CA VAL A 146 7.04 -3.36 15.08
C VAL A 146 7.45 -2.10 15.84
N VAL A 147 7.05 -0.94 15.35
CA VAL A 147 7.36 0.35 15.96
C VAL A 147 6.08 1.10 16.32
N ARG A 148 6.13 1.80 17.45
CA ARG A 148 5.02 2.56 17.99
C ARG A 148 5.43 4.01 18.15
N PHE A 149 4.72 4.91 17.49
CA PHE A 149 4.93 6.35 17.59
C PHE A 149 3.76 7.02 18.29
N SER A 150 4.06 7.94 19.21
CA SER A 150 3.04 8.87 19.69
C SER A 150 2.57 9.76 18.54
N LYS A 151 1.35 10.29 18.64
CA LYS A 151 0.79 11.25 17.67
C LYS A 151 1.76 12.38 17.34
N THR A 152 2.39 12.97 18.36
CA THR A 152 3.34 14.09 18.19
C THR A 152 4.59 13.68 17.42
N GLU A 153 5.17 12.51 17.76
CA GLU A 153 6.35 11.98 17.05
C GLU A 153 6.02 11.66 15.59
N PHE A 154 4.89 11.00 15.35
CA PHE A 154 4.47 10.63 14.00
C PHE A 154 4.26 11.87 13.11
N ILE A 155 3.56 12.91 13.62
CA ILE A 155 3.36 14.16 12.88
C ILE A 155 4.71 14.84 12.59
N ARG A 156 5.62 14.88 13.55
CA ARG A 156 6.97 15.41 13.33
C ARG A 156 7.71 14.64 12.25
N MET A 157 7.70 13.30 12.30
CA MET A 157 8.34 12.46 11.28
C MET A 157 7.75 12.69 9.88
N LEU A 158 6.43 12.89 9.79
CA LEU A 158 5.76 13.22 8.54
C LEU A 158 6.23 14.58 8.00
N GLN A 159 6.34 15.60 8.84
CA GLN A 159 6.85 16.92 8.48
C GLN A 159 8.33 16.89 8.06
N GLU A 160 9.12 16.01 8.65
CA GLU A 160 10.54 15.79 8.33
C GLU A 160 10.76 14.86 7.12
N ASN A 161 9.69 14.41 6.44
CA ASN A 161 9.73 13.48 5.30
C ASN A 161 10.46 12.15 5.61
N LYS A 162 10.26 11.59 6.80
CA LYS A 162 10.89 10.33 7.22
C LYS A 162 10.28 9.07 6.62
N PHE A 163 9.09 9.18 6.01
CA PHE A 163 8.43 8.06 5.36
C PHE A 163 8.79 8.02 3.87
N GLN A 164 9.36 6.90 3.43
CA GLN A 164 9.96 6.77 2.09
C GLN A 164 9.01 6.13 1.06
N HIS A 165 7.99 5.41 1.51
CA HIS A 165 7.08 4.68 0.62
C HIS A 165 6.05 5.62 0.00
N GLY A 166 6.30 6.08 -1.23
CA GLY A 166 5.51 7.13 -1.89
C GLY A 166 4.00 6.86 -1.99
N VAL A 167 3.60 5.60 -2.22
CA VAL A 167 2.17 5.23 -2.29
C VAL A 167 1.51 5.33 -0.92
N GLN A 168 2.21 4.95 0.15
CA GLN A 168 1.67 4.98 1.51
C GLN A 168 1.49 6.39 2.06
N ILE A 169 2.28 7.37 1.61
CA ILE A 169 2.18 8.77 2.07
C ILE A 169 0.76 9.34 1.85
N GLY A 170 0.14 9.05 0.70
CA GLY A 170 -1.24 9.46 0.45
C GLY A 170 -2.22 8.90 1.48
N GLY A 171 -2.07 7.62 1.86
CA GLY A 171 -2.87 6.96 2.90
C GLY A 171 -2.66 7.59 4.28
N ILE A 172 -1.41 7.90 4.62
CA ILE A 172 -1.07 8.58 5.86
C ILE A 172 -1.78 9.94 5.95
N TYR A 173 -1.67 10.79 4.92
CA TYR A 173 -2.35 12.08 4.90
C TYR A 173 -3.87 11.95 4.98
N ALA A 174 -4.47 11.04 4.23
CA ALA A 174 -5.90 10.79 4.27
C ALA A 174 -6.38 10.41 5.68
N ALA A 175 -5.64 9.51 6.36
CA ALA A 175 -5.95 9.13 7.74
C ALA A 175 -5.77 10.29 8.72
N MET A 176 -4.69 11.08 8.60
CA MET A 176 -4.45 12.23 9.50
C MET A 176 -5.57 13.27 9.38
N ILE A 177 -6.08 13.52 8.20
CA ILE A 177 -7.25 14.40 7.98
C ILE A 177 -8.49 13.79 8.60
N ARG A 178 -8.75 12.51 8.39
CA ARG A 178 -9.92 11.79 8.94
C ARG A 178 -9.92 11.77 10.46
N LEU A 179 -8.75 11.72 11.09
CA LEU A 179 -8.56 11.77 12.53
C LEU A 179 -8.63 13.21 13.10
N GLY A 180 -8.64 14.24 12.26
CA GLY A 180 -8.54 15.63 12.69
C GLY A 180 -7.16 16.01 13.25
N TRP A 181 -6.12 15.23 12.90
CA TRP A 181 -4.74 15.48 13.34
C TRP A 181 -4.00 16.46 12.42
N LEU A 182 -4.46 16.58 11.18
CA LEU A 182 -4.07 17.62 10.26
C LEU A 182 -5.32 18.38 9.81
N ASN A 183 -5.28 19.69 9.97
CA ASN A 183 -6.30 20.57 9.43
C ASN A 183 -5.79 21.18 8.12
N TYR A 184 -6.61 21.18 7.08
CA TYR A 184 -6.40 22.08 5.97
C TYR A 184 -6.80 23.49 6.41
N PRO A 185 -5.97 24.50 6.09
CA PRO A 185 -6.34 25.90 6.34
C PRO A 185 -7.55 26.32 5.52
#